data_7abcf4d7490722f9b09d7da9b1711121
#
_entry.id   7abcf4d7490722f9b09d7da9b1711121
#
_cell.length_a   1.000
_cell.length_b   1.000
_cell.length_c   1.000
_cell.angle_alpha   90.00
_cell.angle_beta   90.00
_cell.angle_gamma   90.00
#
_symmetry.space_group_name_H-M   'P 1'
#
loop_
_entity.id
_entity.type
_entity.pdbx_description
1 polymer ?
#
loop_
_entity_poly.entity_id
_entity_poly.type
_entity_poly.pdbx_seq_one_letter_code
_entity_poly.pdbx_strand_id
1 'polypeptide(L)'
;MAILVLVTWNLGHRILNNFSLFAVFNAKNLEFMWTLLPRVYVLFCSIPGCRYLYNIETVHFRPISVVLRNQWYWSYQQGTSSEYQSTLYRGALTSTSMMTNRWATGYWAVSSNDVIHNWRVARVSDNTLRIKMDAYPGRINVSCHDRVRPNRIYLRYCSELCGAHHAYMPISLVCYYY
;
A
#
# COMPACT_ATOMS: atom_id res chain seq x y z
N MET A 1 5.59 -25.56 -1.33
CA MET A 1 4.86 -26.84 -1.33
C MET A 1 5.60 -27.96 -2.07
N ALA A 2 6.06 -27.78 -3.32
CA ALA A 2 6.74 -28.84 -4.07
C ALA A 2 7.99 -29.42 -3.36
N ILE A 3 8.83 -28.59 -2.75
CA ILE A 3 10.03 -29.04 -2.01
C ILE A 3 9.64 -29.91 -0.81
N LEU A 4 8.59 -29.52 -0.07
CA LEU A 4 8.09 -30.29 1.08
C LEU A 4 7.61 -31.67 0.65
N VAL A 5 6.89 -31.75 -0.45
CA VAL A 5 6.40 -33.03 -1.02
C VAL A 5 7.56 -33.91 -1.46
N LEU A 6 8.59 -33.34 -2.11
CA LEU A 6 9.78 -34.09 -2.52
C LEU A 6 10.59 -34.58 -1.32
N VAL A 7 10.71 -33.78 -0.28
CA VAL A 7 11.39 -34.17 0.98
C VAL A 7 10.63 -35.27 1.70
N THR A 8 9.31 -35.15 1.83
CA THR A 8 8.48 -36.20 2.48
C THR A 8 8.45 -37.50 1.68
N TRP A 9 8.37 -37.40 0.34
CA TRP A 9 8.47 -38.56 -0.55
C TRP A 9 9.81 -39.29 -0.39
N ASN A 10 10.93 -38.54 -0.43
CA ASN A 10 12.27 -39.10 -0.33
C ASN A 10 12.51 -39.69 1.08
N LEU A 11 12.01 -39.04 2.13
CA LEU A 11 12.08 -39.54 3.51
C LEU A 11 11.29 -40.81 3.65
N GLY A 12 10.05 -40.87 3.17
CA GLY A 12 9.20 -42.08 3.19
C GLY A 12 9.84 -43.26 2.46
N HIS A 13 10.40 -43.03 1.28
CA HIS A 13 11.07 -44.04 0.46
C HIS A 13 12.33 -44.59 1.15
N ARG A 14 13.09 -43.74 1.87
CA ARG A 14 14.29 -44.16 2.61
C ARG A 14 13.96 -44.93 3.89
N ILE A 15 12.91 -44.55 4.59
CA ILE A 15 12.41 -45.27 5.79
C ILE A 15 11.96 -46.69 5.40
N LEU A 16 11.25 -46.84 4.29
CA LEU A 16 10.81 -48.12 3.77
C LEU A 16 11.94 -49.03 3.31
N ASN A 17 13.10 -48.47 2.91
CA ASN A 17 14.25 -49.22 2.40
C ASN A 17 15.38 -49.45 3.42
N ASN A 18 15.10 -49.43 4.74
CA ASN A 18 16.05 -49.72 5.82
C ASN A 18 17.35 -48.87 5.81
N PHE A 19 17.31 -47.65 5.29
CA PHE A 19 18.42 -46.73 5.44
C PHE A 19 18.51 -46.25 6.88
N SER A 20 19.72 -46.24 7.46
CA SER A 20 19.93 -45.72 8.80
C SER A 20 19.44 -44.28 8.91
N LEU A 21 18.66 -43.98 9.94
CA LEU A 21 18.19 -42.61 10.27
C LEU A 21 19.32 -41.57 10.26
N PHE A 22 20.53 -42.02 10.62
CA PHE A 22 21.74 -41.19 10.62
C PHE A 22 22.09 -40.61 9.22
N ALA A 23 21.89 -41.35 8.14
CA ALA A 23 22.13 -40.87 6.79
C ALA A 23 21.10 -39.80 6.34
N VAL A 24 19.92 -39.81 6.95
CA VAL A 24 18.87 -38.80 6.68
C VAL A 24 19.18 -37.50 7.41
N PHE A 25 19.68 -37.58 8.66
CA PHE A 25 20.01 -36.39 9.46
C PHE A 25 21.31 -35.68 9.03
N ASN A 26 22.21 -36.35 8.32
CA ASN A 26 23.47 -35.80 7.84
C ASN A 26 23.53 -35.61 6.31
N ALA A 27 22.43 -35.24 5.69
CA ALA A 27 22.36 -35.00 4.24
C ALA A 27 22.92 -33.61 3.86
N LYS A 28 24.24 -33.39 4.08
CA LYS A 28 24.90 -32.09 3.84
C LYS A 28 24.65 -31.52 2.43
N ASN A 29 24.64 -32.35 1.40
CA ASN A 29 24.37 -31.90 0.04
C ASN A 29 22.93 -31.43 -0.11
N LEU A 30 21.97 -32.10 0.51
CA LEU A 30 20.57 -31.69 0.50
C LEU A 30 20.38 -30.37 1.26
N GLU A 31 21.02 -30.23 2.42
CA GLU A 31 21.02 -29.00 3.22
C GLU A 31 21.58 -27.84 2.42
N PHE A 32 22.71 -28.03 1.74
CA PHE A 32 23.29 -27.04 0.86
C PHE A 32 22.34 -26.63 -0.26
N MET A 33 21.71 -27.58 -0.93
CA MET A 33 20.78 -27.32 -2.03
C MET A 33 19.55 -26.56 -1.58
N TRP A 34 18.90 -26.94 -0.48
CA TRP A 34 17.72 -26.22 -0.01
C TRP A 34 18.03 -24.83 0.59
N THR A 35 19.27 -24.59 0.98
CA THR A 35 19.73 -23.27 1.41
C THR A 35 20.08 -22.40 0.20
N LEU A 36 20.79 -22.97 -0.78
CA LEU A 36 21.25 -22.22 -1.96
C LEU A 36 20.11 -21.83 -2.90
N LEU A 37 19.23 -22.77 -3.26
CA LEU A 37 18.15 -22.52 -4.22
C LEU A 37 17.21 -21.38 -3.81
N PRO A 38 16.71 -21.31 -2.57
CA PRO A 38 15.89 -20.18 -2.14
C PRO A 38 16.64 -18.85 -2.17
N ARG A 39 17.91 -18.82 -1.82
CA ARG A 39 18.74 -17.60 -1.88
C ARG A 39 18.89 -17.09 -3.32
N VAL A 40 19.20 -17.98 -4.25
CA VAL A 40 19.32 -17.63 -5.67
C VAL A 40 17.97 -17.14 -6.21
N TYR A 41 16.88 -17.79 -5.84
CA TYR A 41 15.54 -17.37 -6.23
C TYR A 41 15.18 -15.97 -5.69
N VAL A 42 15.43 -15.72 -4.40
CA VAL A 42 15.19 -14.39 -3.79
C VAL A 42 16.05 -13.33 -4.47
N LEU A 43 17.33 -13.61 -4.72
CA LEU A 43 18.21 -12.69 -5.43
C LEU A 43 17.68 -12.38 -6.85
N PHE A 44 17.24 -13.39 -7.57
CA PHE A 44 16.67 -13.22 -8.91
C PHE A 44 15.38 -12.37 -8.88
N CYS A 45 14.53 -12.53 -7.88
CA CYS A 45 13.32 -11.75 -7.71
C CYS A 45 13.59 -10.32 -7.20
N SER A 46 14.65 -10.11 -6.44
CA SER A 46 14.97 -8.80 -5.86
C SER A 46 15.39 -7.78 -6.92
N ILE A 47 16.07 -8.20 -7.97
CA ILE A 47 16.53 -7.29 -9.04
C ILE A 47 15.36 -6.58 -9.74
N PRO A 48 14.36 -7.28 -10.30
CA PRO A 48 13.19 -6.64 -10.88
C PRO A 48 12.35 -5.89 -9.83
N GLY A 49 12.29 -6.41 -8.59
CA GLY A 49 11.60 -5.75 -7.48
C GLY A 49 12.20 -4.39 -7.14
N CYS A 50 13.51 -4.28 -7.01
CA CYS A 50 14.21 -3.02 -6.78
C CYS A 50 14.02 -2.04 -7.95
N ARG A 51 14.10 -2.53 -9.19
CA ARG A 51 13.85 -1.70 -10.37
C ARG A 51 12.43 -1.15 -10.41
N TYR A 52 11.45 -1.98 -10.07
CA TYR A 52 10.05 -1.57 -9.99
C TYR A 52 9.83 -0.52 -8.89
N LEU A 53 10.41 -0.74 -7.70
CA LEU A 53 10.34 0.21 -6.59
C LEU A 53 10.97 1.56 -6.98
N TYR A 54 12.15 1.53 -7.60
CA TYR A 54 12.81 2.75 -8.08
C TYR A 54 11.94 3.51 -9.09
N ASN A 55 11.30 2.80 -10.02
CA ASN A 55 10.41 3.42 -11.00
C ASN A 55 9.17 4.06 -10.36
N ILE A 56 8.65 3.49 -9.26
CA ILE A 56 7.53 4.09 -8.51
C ILE A 56 7.99 5.36 -7.78
N GLU A 57 9.17 5.37 -7.21
CA GLU A 57 9.69 6.52 -6.45
C GLU A 57 10.16 7.67 -7.35
N THR A 58 10.61 7.39 -8.57
CA THR A 58 11.02 8.42 -9.54
C THR A 58 9.83 9.01 -10.30
N VAL A 59 8.90 9.62 -9.60
CA VAL A 59 7.77 10.32 -10.23
C VAL A 59 8.25 11.66 -10.75
N HIS A 60 8.31 11.82 -12.07
CA HIS A 60 8.73 13.05 -12.75
C HIS A 60 7.61 14.09 -12.92
N PHE A 61 6.44 13.86 -12.33
CA PHE A 61 5.27 14.71 -12.52
C PHE A 61 5.00 15.56 -11.30
N ARG A 62 4.54 16.79 -11.55
CA ARG A 62 4.08 17.67 -10.46
C ARG A 62 2.77 17.13 -9.90
N PRO A 63 2.65 16.95 -8.59
CA PRO A 63 1.39 16.53 -8.00
C PRO A 63 0.31 17.59 -8.26
N ILE A 64 -0.84 17.14 -8.75
CA ILE A 64 -2.00 18.01 -8.99
C ILE A 64 -2.68 18.32 -7.66
N SER A 65 -2.57 17.41 -6.70
CA SER A 65 -3.21 17.53 -5.39
C SER A 65 -2.25 17.12 -4.29
N VAL A 66 -2.16 17.96 -3.27
CA VAL A 66 -1.39 17.71 -2.06
C VAL A 66 -2.35 17.42 -0.91
N VAL A 67 -2.06 16.36 -0.19
CA VAL A 67 -2.80 15.93 1.00
C VAL A 67 -1.86 16.01 2.18
N LEU A 68 -2.10 16.94 3.08
CA LEU A 68 -1.35 17.11 4.31
C LEU A 68 -2.17 16.64 5.50
N ARG A 69 -1.49 16.05 6.45
CA ARG A 69 -2.11 15.46 7.61
C ARG A 69 -1.66 16.12 8.89
N ASN A 70 -2.64 16.41 9.75
CA ASN A 70 -2.44 16.84 11.14
C ASN A 70 -3.31 16.01 12.08
N GLN A 71 -2.99 15.94 13.36
CA GLN A 71 -3.86 15.37 14.39
C GLN A 71 -5.02 16.34 14.65
N TRP A 72 -6.20 16.10 14.29
CA TRP A 72 -6.90 14.98 13.69
C TRP A 72 -7.79 15.49 12.54
N TYR A 73 -7.21 16.04 11.50
CA TYR A 73 -7.88 16.52 10.29
C TYR A 73 -7.00 16.34 9.06
N TRP A 74 -7.61 16.33 7.90
CA TRP A 74 -6.92 16.35 6.62
C TRP A 74 -6.98 17.72 6.00
N SER A 75 -5.90 18.21 5.45
CA SER A 75 -5.87 19.37 4.59
C SER A 75 -5.53 19.01 3.16
N TYR A 76 -6.18 19.68 2.26
CA TYR A 76 -6.07 19.45 0.83
C TYR A 76 -5.72 20.74 0.11
N GLN A 77 -4.81 20.63 -0.86
CA GLN A 77 -4.46 21.72 -1.77
C GLN A 77 -4.48 21.18 -3.20
N GLN A 78 -5.16 21.86 -4.09
CA GLN A 78 -5.21 21.52 -5.52
C GLN A 78 -4.64 22.64 -6.36
N GLY A 79 -3.58 22.35 -7.11
CA GLY A 79 -2.89 23.33 -7.93
C GLY A 79 -2.44 24.54 -7.12
N THR A 80 -2.87 25.73 -7.53
CA THR A 80 -2.59 27.02 -6.86
C THR A 80 -3.70 27.47 -5.92
N SER A 81 -4.73 26.65 -5.71
CA SER A 81 -5.85 26.98 -4.82
C SER A 81 -5.41 27.04 -3.35
N SER A 82 -6.19 27.77 -2.55
CA SER A 82 -6.00 27.82 -1.11
C SER A 82 -6.21 26.43 -0.48
N GLU A 83 -5.47 26.19 0.59
CA GLU A 83 -5.64 25.00 1.42
C GLU A 83 -7.03 24.99 2.08
N TYR A 84 -7.68 23.84 2.08
CA TYR A 84 -8.94 23.62 2.78
C TYR A 84 -8.89 22.35 3.63
N GLN A 85 -9.68 22.32 4.70
CA GLN A 85 -9.61 21.29 5.73
C GLN A 85 -10.85 20.38 5.72
N SER A 86 -10.63 19.11 6.05
CA SER A 86 -11.65 18.10 6.26
C SER A 86 -11.72 17.74 7.73
N THR A 87 -12.82 18.11 8.38
CA THR A 87 -13.07 17.85 9.81
C THR A 87 -14.42 17.19 10.03
N LEU A 88 -14.59 16.52 11.15
CA LEU A 88 -15.87 16.01 11.60
C LEU A 88 -16.41 16.91 12.72
N TYR A 89 -17.59 17.48 12.53
CA TYR A 89 -18.24 18.30 13.54
C TYR A 89 -19.58 17.69 13.95
N ARG A 90 -19.77 17.42 15.22
CA ARG A 90 -21.00 16.81 15.79
C ARG A 90 -21.47 15.55 15.06
N GLY A 91 -20.55 14.71 14.61
CA GLY A 91 -20.88 13.49 13.86
C GLY A 91 -21.24 13.70 12.40
N ALA A 92 -21.33 14.93 11.92
CA ALA A 92 -21.56 15.25 10.53
C ALA A 92 -20.25 15.64 9.83
N LEU A 93 -20.09 15.22 8.59
CA LEU A 93 -18.98 15.63 7.75
C LEU A 93 -19.17 17.10 7.38
N THR A 94 -18.42 17.99 7.98
CA THR A 94 -18.49 19.45 7.70
C THR A 94 -17.50 19.87 6.63
N SER A 95 -16.81 18.94 6.04
CA SER A 95 -15.66 19.25 5.23
C SER A 95 -15.98 19.48 3.77
N THR A 96 -15.23 20.36 3.20
CA THR A 96 -14.94 20.38 1.77
C THR A 96 -14.30 19.06 1.37
N SER A 97 -14.99 18.33 0.51
CA SER A 97 -14.45 17.14 -0.09
C SER A 97 -13.39 17.49 -1.10
N MET A 98 -12.34 16.67 -1.18
CA MET A 98 -11.39 16.79 -2.27
C MET A 98 -12.10 16.55 -3.60
N MET A 99 -11.97 17.46 -4.56
CA MET A 99 -12.62 17.35 -5.85
C MET A 99 -11.64 16.79 -6.89
N THR A 100 -12.07 15.85 -7.70
CA THR A 100 -11.26 15.32 -8.80
C THR A 100 -12.10 15.16 -10.05
N ASN A 101 -11.47 15.38 -11.22
CA ASN A 101 -12.10 15.19 -12.51
C ASN A 101 -11.95 13.74 -12.97
N ARG A 102 -12.96 13.20 -13.62
CA ARG A 102 -13.00 11.84 -14.19
C ARG A 102 -11.81 11.50 -15.10
N TRP A 103 -11.39 12.49 -15.93
CA TRP A 103 -10.39 12.27 -16.96
C TRP A 103 -8.95 12.59 -16.52
N ALA A 104 -8.81 13.21 -15.37
CA ALA A 104 -7.50 13.55 -14.87
C ALA A 104 -6.84 12.31 -14.28
N THR A 105 -5.77 11.85 -14.90
CA THR A 105 -4.80 11.01 -14.20
C THR A 105 -4.29 11.81 -13.02
N GLY A 106 -4.75 11.49 -11.82
CA GLY A 106 -4.43 12.26 -10.62
C GLY A 106 -3.09 11.82 -10.05
N TYR A 107 -2.21 12.79 -9.85
CA TYR A 107 -1.02 12.61 -9.03
C TYR A 107 -1.31 13.22 -7.67
N TRP A 108 -1.21 12.41 -6.64
CA TRP A 108 -1.41 12.84 -5.27
C TRP A 108 -0.13 12.72 -4.49
N ALA A 109 0.23 13.78 -3.79
CA ALA A 109 1.32 13.81 -2.84
C ALA A 109 0.73 13.81 -1.44
N VAL A 110 1.10 12.84 -0.64
CA VAL A 110 0.60 12.66 0.72
C VAL A 110 1.75 12.75 1.71
N SER A 111 1.59 13.58 2.72
CA SER A 111 2.56 13.74 3.81
C SER A 111 1.86 13.97 5.15
N SER A 112 2.60 13.92 6.23
CA SER A 112 2.14 14.23 7.58
C SER A 112 3.00 15.31 8.22
N ASN A 113 2.40 16.14 9.08
CA ASN A 113 3.11 17.15 9.86
C ASN A 113 3.45 16.67 11.28
N ASP A 114 2.86 15.56 11.74
CA ASP A 114 2.98 15.07 13.10
C ASP A 114 3.32 13.59 13.21
N VAL A 115 2.33 12.71 13.21
CA VAL A 115 2.51 11.26 13.34
C VAL A 115 2.17 10.54 12.05
N ILE A 116 2.37 9.23 12.02
CA ILE A 116 2.02 8.42 10.84
C ILE A 116 0.51 8.30 10.73
N HIS A 117 0.00 8.50 9.52
CA HIS A 117 -1.40 8.30 9.16
C HIS A 117 -1.50 7.50 7.86
N ASN A 118 -2.70 7.06 7.50
CA ASN A 118 -2.92 6.41 6.23
C ASN A 118 -4.13 7.02 5.52
N TRP A 119 -3.87 7.60 4.36
CA TRP A 119 -4.90 8.12 3.47
C TRP A 119 -5.38 7.01 2.55
N ARG A 120 -6.64 6.64 2.70
CA ARG A 120 -7.23 5.55 1.93
C ARG A 120 -8.52 6.00 1.28
N VAL A 121 -8.62 5.77 -0.03
CA VAL A 121 -9.85 5.90 -0.80
C VAL A 121 -10.14 4.56 -1.46
N ALA A 122 -11.26 3.96 -1.13
CA ALA A 122 -11.67 2.69 -1.72
C ALA A 122 -13.19 2.60 -1.78
N ARG A 123 -13.70 1.96 -2.81
CA ARG A 123 -15.10 1.56 -2.87
C ARG A 123 -15.24 0.06 -2.59
N VAL A 124 -16.30 -0.30 -1.86
CA VAL A 124 -16.51 -1.69 -1.44
C VAL A 124 -17.03 -2.57 -2.58
N SER A 125 -17.77 -2.01 -3.53
CA SER A 125 -18.48 -2.81 -4.55
C SER A 125 -17.82 -2.91 -5.92
N ASP A 126 -16.87 -2.00 -6.22
CA ASP A 126 -16.20 -1.99 -7.53
C ASP A 126 -14.68 -1.89 -7.37
N ASN A 127 -13.95 -2.79 -7.99
CA ASN A 127 -12.49 -2.90 -7.91
C ASN A 127 -11.71 -1.74 -8.57
N THR A 128 -12.33 -0.63 -8.91
CA THR A 128 -11.77 0.36 -9.81
C THR A 128 -10.95 1.47 -9.15
N LEU A 129 -11.12 1.73 -7.86
CA LEU A 129 -10.29 2.70 -7.16
C LEU A 129 -9.87 2.17 -5.80
N ARG A 130 -8.60 1.83 -5.68
CA ARG A 130 -7.98 1.43 -4.41
C ARG A 130 -6.70 2.24 -4.22
N ILE A 131 -6.84 3.38 -3.58
CA ILE A 131 -5.67 4.16 -3.19
C ILE A 131 -5.48 3.96 -1.70
N LYS A 132 -4.28 3.58 -1.34
CA LYS A 132 -3.83 3.49 0.03
C LYS A 132 -2.41 4.07 0.08
N MET A 133 -2.27 5.17 0.79
CA MET A 133 -1.00 5.88 0.91
C MET A 133 -0.72 6.18 2.37
N ASP A 134 0.44 5.79 2.83
CA ASP A 134 0.91 6.16 4.16
C ASP A 134 1.41 7.61 4.14
N ALA A 135 0.97 8.38 5.12
CA ALA A 135 1.41 9.75 5.36
C ALA A 135 2.48 9.74 6.46
N TYR A 136 3.73 9.93 6.08
CA TYR A 136 4.86 9.97 7.01
C TYR A 136 5.29 11.41 7.27
N PRO A 137 5.69 11.74 8.52
CA PRO A 137 6.35 13.00 8.79
C PRO A 137 7.71 13.09 8.09
N GLY A 138 7.97 14.25 7.48
CA GLY A 138 9.23 14.51 6.77
C GLY A 138 9.43 13.77 5.45
N ARG A 139 8.44 12.98 4.99
CA ARG A 139 8.47 12.29 3.70
C ARG A 139 7.21 12.58 2.89
N ILE A 140 7.37 12.78 1.60
CA ILE A 140 6.25 12.90 0.67
C ILE A 140 6.12 11.61 -0.12
N ASN A 141 4.99 10.93 0.01
CA ASN A 141 4.63 9.81 -0.82
C ASN A 141 3.80 10.31 -2.00
N VAL A 142 4.15 9.87 -3.20
CA VAL A 142 3.43 10.25 -4.42
C VAL A 142 2.82 9.01 -5.05
N SER A 143 1.58 9.09 -5.45
CA SER A 143 0.90 8.03 -6.20
C SER A 143 0.15 8.60 -7.39
N CYS A 144 0.13 7.80 -8.43
CA CYS A 144 -0.70 8.04 -9.61
C CYS A 144 -1.91 7.10 -9.55
N HIS A 145 -3.07 7.58 -9.92
CA HIS A 145 -4.22 6.71 -10.09
C HIS A 145 -4.84 6.90 -11.48
N ASP A 146 -5.28 5.80 -12.05
CA ASP A 146 -6.08 5.79 -13.25
C ASP A 146 -7.55 5.94 -12.90
N ARG A 147 -8.26 6.70 -13.70
CA ARG A 147 -9.71 6.85 -13.83
C ARG A 147 -10.55 6.61 -12.57
N VAL A 148 -11.08 7.67 -12.03
CA VAL A 148 -12.13 7.65 -10.99
C VAL A 148 -13.50 7.67 -11.67
N ARG A 149 -14.45 6.87 -11.19
CA ARG A 149 -15.82 6.92 -11.73
C ARG A 149 -16.50 8.25 -11.39
N PRO A 150 -17.12 8.91 -12.35
CA PRO A 150 -17.76 10.21 -12.14
C PRO A 150 -19.02 10.12 -11.28
N ASN A 151 -19.44 11.27 -10.77
CA ASN A 151 -20.67 11.44 -9.98
C ASN A 151 -20.74 10.50 -8.76
N ARG A 152 -19.62 10.35 -8.07
CA ARG A 152 -19.51 9.52 -6.87
C ARG A 152 -18.81 10.25 -5.74
N ILE A 153 -19.27 9.97 -4.55
CA ILE A 153 -18.63 10.38 -3.30
C ILE A 153 -17.99 9.14 -2.69
N TYR A 154 -16.71 9.23 -2.44
CA TYR A 154 -15.95 8.20 -1.75
C TYR A 154 -15.66 8.69 -0.33
N LEU A 155 -16.26 8.05 0.64
CA LEU A 155 -16.07 8.38 2.05
C LEU A 155 -15.29 7.27 2.74
N ARG A 156 -14.24 7.65 3.45
CA ARG A 156 -13.41 6.75 4.27
C ARG A 156 -12.90 7.47 5.51
N TYR A 157 -12.17 6.75 6.33
CA TYR A 157 -11.53 7.24 7.54
C TYR A 157 -10.05 6.91 7.51
N CYS A 158 -9.26 7.58 8.36
CA CYS A 158 -7.86 7.25 8.57
C CYS A 158 -7.70 5.75 8.85
N SER A 159 -6.71 5.12 8.24
CA SER A 159 -6.50 3.68 8.34
C SER A 159 -5.21 3.30 9.06
N GLU A 160 -4.52 4.27 9.71
CA GLU A 160 -3.37 4.08 10.57
C GLU A 160 -3.62 4.73 11.93
N LEU A 161 -3.38 4.00 13.02
CA LEU A 161 -3.62 4.48 14.38
C LEU A 161 -2.75 5.71 14.67
N CYS A 162 -3.40 6.84 14.93
CA CYS A 162 -2.74 8.15 15.06
C CYS A 162 -3.11 8.92 16.33
N GLY A 163 -3.80 8.28 17.28
CA GLY A 163 -4.13 8.87 18.58
C GLY A 163 -5.64 8.87 18.92
N ALA A 164 -6.04 9.70 19.87
CA ALA A 164 -7.36 9.66 20.51
C ALA A 164 -8.54 9.89 19.54
N HIS A 165 -8.39 10.78 18.55
CA HIS A 165 -9.45 11.07 17.58
C HIS A 165 -9.23 10.38 16.23
N HIS A 166 -8.50 9.27 16.20
CA HIS A 166 -8.25 8.48 15.00
C HIS A 166 -9.53 8.12 14.24
N ALA A 167 -10.61 7.77 14.93
CA ALA A 167 -11.89 7.40 14.30
C ALA A 167 -12.70 8.61 13.80
N TYR A 168 -12.35 9.82 14.18
CA TYR A 168 -13.13 11.03 13.88
C TYR A 168 -12.54 11.89 12.76
N MET A 169 -11.70 11.33 11.93
CA MET A 169 -11.03 12.03 10.84
C MET A 169 -11.38 11.41 9.49
N PRO A 170 -12.44 11.94 8.86
CA PRO A 170 -12.93 11.44 7.62
C PRO A 170 -12.08 11.86 6.43
N ILE A 171 -12.10 11.01 5.39
CA ILE A 171 -11.56 11.29 4.07
C ILE A 171 -12.73 11.30 3.10
N SER A 172 -12.94 12.41 2.41
CA SER A 172 -14.00 12.54 1.41
C SER A 172 -13.41 12.97 0.07
N LEU A 173 -13.70 12.19 -0.96
CA LEU A 173 -13.32 12.46 -2.34
C LEU A 173 -14.59 12.50 -3.18
N VAL A 174 -14.84 13.65 -3.84
CA VAL A 174 -15.92 13.82 -4.79
C VAL A 174 -15.37 13.81 -6.20
N CYS A 175 -15.88 12.91 -7.01
CA CYS A 175 -15.57 12.82 -8.42
C CYS A 175 -16.73 13.39 -9.24
N TYR A 176 -16.47 14.41 -10.04
CA TYR A 176 -17.49 15.07 -10.86
C TYR A 176 -17.24 14.88 -12.34
N TYR A 177 -18.29 15.13 -13.11
CA TYR A 177 -18.29 15.12 -14.56
C TYR A 177 -18.13 16.57 -15.06
N TYR A 178 -17.09 16.82 -15.82
CA TYR A 178 -16.99 18.00 -16.66
C TYR A 178 -16.91 17.56 -18.10
#